data_9b88cf08faadc0afc9ad7609ea340b08
#
_entry.id   9b88cf08faadc0afc9ad7609ea340b08
#
_cell.length_a   1.000
_cell.length_b   1.000
_cell.length_c   1.000
_cell.angle_alpha   90.00
_cell.angle_beta   90.00
_cell.angle_gamma   90.00
#
_symmetry.space_group_name_H-M   'P 1'
#
loop_
_entity.id
_entity.type
_entity.pdbx_description
1 polymer ?
#
loop_
_entity_poly.entity_id
_entity_poly.type
_entity_poly.pdbx_seq_one_letter_code
_entity_poly.pdbx_strand_id
1 'polypeptide(L)'
;MNPSEPQDPQPAARVSAVVRGGRARSDRDGAAGEGRPANQGRRVAARNRAALIAAAREVFADQGLNAPLSAVARSAGVGQGSLYRHFADRFALAFAVLDENVQQIERAGAEPGASLKGVLGVVTWHLTRSTAFVDLLRVRGDGEQARALSERVRSVLARCLPAGHRLSADDVMLAVAMVSGAVAGPTAAERERVALAAWQLLGVEVGPLRPCEAVVDV
;
A
#
# COMPACT_ATOMS: atom_id res chain seq x y z
N MET A 1 50.69 -28.38 -37.94
CA MET A 1 51.14 -29.75 -37.61
C MET A 1 50.04 -30.33 -36.72
N ASN A 2 49.11 -31.04 -37.37
CA ASN A 2 48.17 -31.99 -36.78
C ASN A 2 48.92 -33.32 -36.60
N PRO A 3 48.59 -34.31 -35.81
CA PRO A 3 47.33 -35.04 -35.67
C PRO A 3 47.04 -35.51 -34.22
N SER A 4 46.00 -36.12 -33.74
CA SER A 4 45.08 -37.16 -34.23
C SER A 4 44.06 -37.44 -33.13
N GLU A 5 42.81 -37.62 -33.51
CA GLU A 5 41.80 -38.45 -32.82
C GLU A 5 42.13 -39.94 -32.92
N PRO A 6 41.57 -40.83 -32.09
CA PRO A 6 40.41 -41.60 -32.48
C PRO A 6 39.42 -41.95 -31.34
N GLN A 7 38.11 -41.82 -31.59
CA GLN A 7 37.06 -42.83 -31.89
C GLN A 7 36.82 -43.98 -30.86
N ASP A 8 35.56 -43.96 -30.39
CA ASP A 8 34.56 -44.93 -29.92
C ASP A 8 34.92 -46.45 -29.85
N PRO A 9 34.19 -47.30 -29.04
CA PRO A 9 32.85 -47.73 -29.42
C PRO A 9 31.86 -48.04 -28.26
N GLN A 10 30.55 -47.86 -28.55
CA GLN A 10 29.49 -48.69 -27.98
C GLN A 10 29.59 -50.15 -28.50
N PRO A 11 28.98 -51.18 -27.83
CA PRO A 11 27.57 -51.48 -28.00
C PRO A 11 26.85 -52.28 -26.87
N ALA A 12 25.55 -52.36 -27.05
CA ALA A 12 24.68 -53.54 -27.06
C ALA A 12 23.63 -53.69 -25.94
N ALA A 13 22.43 -53.75 -26.45
CA ALA A 13 21.16 -54.10 -25.87
C ALA A 13 21.01 -55.59 -25.42
N ARG A 14 20.10 -55.84 -24.47
CA ARG A 14 19.24 -57.06 -24.36
C ARG A 14 18.07 -56.71 -23.42
N VAL A 15 16.89 -56.60 -23.88
CA VAL A 15 15.75 -57.46 -24.28
C VAL A 15 15.28 -58.46 -23.18
N SER A 16 14.01 -58.28 -22.84
CA SER A 16 12.94 -59.17 -22.39
C SER A 16 12.83 -59.60 -20.94
N ALA A 17 11.68 -59.34 -20.31
CA ALA A 17 10.61 -60.33 -20.17
C ALA A 17 9.32 -59.74 -19.58
N VAL A 18 8.22 -60.03 -20.24
CA VAL A 18 6.81 -59.81 -19.90
C VAL A 18 6.39 -60.84 -18.84
N VAL A 19 5.68 -60.39 -17.79
CA VAL A 19 4.73 -61.24 -17.04
C VAL A 19 3.42 -60.47 -16.83
N ARG A 20 2.36 -61.07 -17.34
CA ARG A 20 0.95 -60.69 -17.17
C ARG A 20 0.41 -61.29 -15.86
N GLY A 21 -0.52 -60.55 -15.28
CA GLY A 21 -1.47 -61.04 -14.26
C GLY A 21 -1.95 -59.87 -13.44
N GLY A 22 -3.14 -59.41 -13.44
CA GLY A 22 -4.41 -59.99 -13.35
C GLY A 22 -5.24 -59.09 -12.40
N ARG A 23 -6.30 -58.52 -12.91
CA ARG A 23 -7.52 -57.92 -12.30
C ARG A 23 -7.63 -57.94 -10.77
N ALA A 24 -7.90 -56.71 -10.22
CA ALA A 24 -9.01 -56.51 -9.29
C ALA A 24 -9.54 -55.08 -9.36
N ARG A 25 -10.76 -54.95 -9.87
CA ARG A 25 -11.60 -53.74 -9.67
C ARG A 25 -11.98 -53.69 -8.17
N SER A 26 -11.82 -52.58 -7.56
CA SER A 26 -12.69 -52.19 -6.44
C SER A 26 -13.06 -50.72 -6.65
N ASP A 27 -14.29 -50.56 -7.14
CA ASP A 27 -15.06 -49.35 -6.98
C ASP A 27 -15.10 -49.03 -5.47
N ARG A 28 -14.71 -47.84 -5.11
CA ARG A 28 -15.19 -47.15 -3.92
C ARG A 28 -15.35 -45.68 -4.24
N ASP A 29 -16.59 -45.38 -4.43
CA ASP A 29 -17.28 -44.13 -4.14
C ASP A 29 -16.45 -42.96 -3.68
N GLY A 30 -16.63 -41.92 -4.40
CA GLY A 30 -17.11 -40.60 -4.12
C GLY A 30 -16.82 -40.05 -2.73
N ALA A 31 -15.94 -39.14 -2.65
CA ALA A 31 -16.03 -38.09 -1.69
C ALA A 31 -15.69 -36.79 -2.41
N ALA A 32 -16.70 -35.96 -2.51
CA ALA A 32 -16.57 -34.57 -2.86
C ALA A 32 -15.52 -33.92 -1.96
N GLY A 33 -14.43 -33.59 -2.55
CA GLY A 33 -13.40 -32.76 -1.97
C GLY A 33 -12.96 -31.85 -3.08
N GLU A 34 -13.22 -30.65 -3.16
CA GLU A 34 -13.10 -29.63 -2.18
C GLU A 34 -12.73 -28.31 -2.81
N GLY A 35 -13.53 -27.34 -2.61
CA GLY A 35 -13.23 -25.93 -2.88
C GLY A 35 -12.16 -25.33 -1.96
N ARG A 36 -11.05 -26.02 -1.68
CA ARG A 36 -10.05 -25.57 -0.71
C ARG A 36 -8.85 -24.78 -1.24
N PRO A 37 -8.27 -24.99 -2.45
CA PRO A 37 -7.02 -24.31 -2.81
C PRO A 37 -7.20 -22.84 -3.22
N ALA A 38 -8.25 -22.48 -3.93
CA ALA A 38 -8.43 -21.14 -4.49
C ALA A 38 -8.73 -20.05 -3.44
N ASN A 39 -9.42 -20.40 -2.35
CA ASN A 39 -9.74 -19.44 -1.28
C ASN A 39 -8.54 -19.22 -0.35
N GLN A 40 -7.74 -20.23 -0.11
CA GLN A 40 -6.52 -20.12 0.69
C GLN A 40 -5.46 -19.28 -0.03
N GLY A 41 -5.29 -19.44 -1.34
CA GLY A 41 -4.40 -18.62 -2.15
C GLY A 41 -4.77 -17.14 -2.14
N ARG A 42 -6.07 -16.83 -2.28
CA ARG A 42 -6.57 -15.45 -2.20
C ARG A 42 -6.35 -14.81 -0.82
N ARG A 43 -6.57 -15.54 0.26
CA ARG A 43 -6.30 -15.06 1.64
C ARG A 43 -4.83 -14.78 1.86
N VAL A 44 -3.93 -15.66 1.40
CA VAL A 44 -2.47 -15.45 1.49
C VAL A 44 -2.06 -14.24 0.65
N ALA A 45 -2.58 -14.08 -0.56
CA ALA A 45 -2.31 -12.93 -1.41
C ALA A 45 -2.77 -11.60 -0.75
N ALA A 46 -3.99 -11.56 -0.19
CA ALA A 46 -4.50 -10.39 0.52
C ALA A 46 -3.63 -10.03 1.73
N ARG A 47 -3.23 -11.04 2.52
CA ARG A 47 -2.35 -10.86 3.68
C ARG A 47 -0.97 -10.34 3.28
N ASN A 48 -0.37 -10.90 2.22
CA ASN A 48 0.92 -10.43 1.70
C ASN A 48 0.82 -9.00 1.19
N ARG A 49 -0.27 -8.64 0.49
CA ARG A 49 -0.50 -7.28 0.02
C ARG A 49 -0.59 -6.29 1.19
N ALA A 50 -1.36 -6.62 2.23
CA ALA A 50 -1.47 -5.78 3.42
C ALA A 50 -0.13 -5.63 4.15
N ALA A 51 0.64 -6.72 4.31
CA ALA A 51 1.97 -6.68 4.91
C ALA A 51 2.95 -5.80 4.13
N LEU A 52 2.90 -5.86 2.78
CA LEU A 52 3.73 -5.02 1.91
C LEU A 52 3.37 -3.53 2.04
N ILE A 53 2.08 -3.18 2.14
CA ILE A 53 1.65 -1.79 2.32
C ILE A 53 2.07 -1.27 3.71
N ALA A 54 1.91 -2.07 4.76
CA ALA A 54 2.34 -1.69 6.11
C ALA A 54 3.86 -1.45 6.18
N ALA A 55 4.66 -2.38 5.64
CA ALA A 55 6.10 -2.24 5.55
C ALA A 55 6.54 -1.05 4.68
N ALA A 56 5.84 -0.81 3.56
CA ALA A 56 6.12 0.34 2.71
C ALA A 56 5.88 1.67 3.42
N ARG A 57 4.83 1.76 4.25
CA ARG A 57 4.55 2.95 5.04
C ARG A 57 5.74 3.30 5.95
N GLU A 58 6.29 2.32 6.65
CA GLU A 58 7.43 2.51 7.55
C GLU A 58 8.72 2.85 6.77
N VAL A 59 9.04 2.06 5.76
CA VAL A 59 10.28 2.23 4.97
C VAL A 59 10.26 3.57 4.22
N PHE A 60 9.14 3.95 3.64
CA PHE A 60 9.03 5.23 2.94
C PHE A 60 8.99 6.43 3.89
N ALA A 61 8.48 6.27 5.11
CA ALA A 61 8.53 7.33 6.12
C ALA A 61 9.96 7.60 6.59
N ASP A 62 10.78 6.56 6.70
CA ASP A 62 12.18 6.64 7.17
C ASP A 62 13.16 7.03 6.05
N GLN A 63 13.04 6.41 4.86
CA GLN A 63 14.04 6.49 3.78
C GLN A 63 13.54 7.25 2.53
N GLY A 64 12.30 7.74 2.56
CA GLY A 64 11.66 8.41 1.43
C GLY A 64 11.20 7.46 0.32
N LEU A 65 10.58 8.05 -0.71
CA LEU A 65 10.01 7.29 -1.83
C LEU A 65 11.07 6.50 -2.63
N ASN A 66 12.34 6.93 -2.59
CA ASN A 66 13.42 6.26 -3.32
C ASN A 66 14.01 5.04 -2.61
N ALA A 67 13.50 4.67 -1.44
CA ALA A 67 13.89 3.46 -0.72
C ALA A 67 13.87 2.20 -1.61
N PRO A 68 14.81 1.27 -1.44
CA PRO A 68 14.81 0.03 -2.23
C PRO A 68 13.58 -0.82 -1.94
N LEU A 69 12.86 -1.27 -2.97
CA LEU A 69 11.72 -2.17 -2.79
C LEU A 69 12.10 -3.51 -2.13
N SER A 70 13.37 -3.91 -2.23
CA SER A 70 13.89 -5.07 -1.49
C SER A 70 13.88 -4.87 0.03
N ALA A 71 14.04 -3.62 0.52
CA ALA A 71 13.91 -3.32 1.93
C ALA A 71 12.45 -3.48 2.39
N VAL A 72 11.50 -3.02 1.59
CA VAL A 72 10.06 -3.22 1.84
C VAL A 72 9.70 -4.70 1.87
N ALA A 73 10.12 -5.49 0.87
CA ALA A 73 9.85 -6.92 0.81
C ALA A 73 10.40 -7.66 2.04
N ARG A 74 11.62 -7.31 2.47
CA ARG A 74 12.28 -7.88 3.66
C ARG A 74 11.52 -7.51 4.93
N SER A 75 11.17 -6.24 5.12
CA SER A 75 10.40 -5.76 6.27
C SER A 75 9.04 -6.44 6.35
N ALA A 76 8.37 -6.68 5.22
CA ALA A 76 7.09 -7.37 5.13
C ALA A 76 7.19 -8.90 5.34
N GLY A 77 8.38 -9.48 5.37
CA GLY A 77 8.56 -10.94 5.36
C GLY A 77 8.07 -11.61 4.08
N VAL A 78 8.04 -10.88 2.95
CA VAL A 78 7.48 -11.33 1.66
C VAL A 78 8.59 -11.40 0.61
N GLY A 79 8.61 -12.44 -0.21
CA GLY A 79 9.60 -12.57 -1.28
C GLY A 79 9.46 -11.46 -2.34
N GLN A 80 10.58 -10.98 -2.90
CA GLN A 80 10.61 -9.93 -3.92
C GLN A 80 9.73 -10.22 -5.14
N GLY A 81 9.73 -11.48 -5.63
CA GLY A 81 8.85 -11.88 -6.72
C GLY A 81 7.36 -11.78 -6.38
N SER A 82 7.00 -11.92 -5.11
CA SER A 82 5.64 -11.70 -4.63
C SER A 82 5.29 -10.22 -4.58
N LEU A 83 6.23 -9.35 -4.19
CA LEU A 83 6.04 -7.90 -4.23
C LEU A 83 5.68 -7.43 -5.64
N TYR A 84 6.48 -7.82 -6.65
CA TYR A 84 6.24 -7.41 -8.04
C TYR A 84 4.96 -8.01 -8.66
N ARG A 85 4.43 -9.11 -8.12
CA ARG A 85 3.10 -9.61 -8.50
C ARG A 85 1.96 -8.74 -7.97
N HIS A 86 2.16 -8.07 -6.82
CA HIS A 86 1.16 -7.20 -6.22
C HIS A 86 1.26 -5.75 -6.68
N PHE A 87 2.48 -5.29 -6.95
CA PHE A 87 2.75 -3.89 -7.31
C PHE A 87 3.74 -3.84 -8.46
N ALA A 88 3.30 -3.28 -9.59
CA ALA A 88 4.11 -3.19 -10.80
C ALA A 88 5.41 -2.40 -10.58
N ASP A 89 5.34 -1.35 -9.78
CA ASP A 89 6.46 -0.47 -9.47
C ASP A 89 6.30 0.18 -8.07
N ARG A 90 7.27 1.03 -7.71
CA ARG A 90 7.26 1.75 -6.43
C ARG A 90 6.10 2.75 -6.31
N PHE A 91 5.68 3.33 -7.44
CA PHE A 91 4.57 4.29 -7.42
C PHE A 91 3.24 3.59 -7.15
N ALA A 92 3.01 2.41 -7.75
CA ALA A 92 1.84 1.58 -7.46
C ALA A 92 1.76 1.22 -5.97
N LEU A 93 2.89 0.89 -5.34
CA LEU A 93 2.96 0.61 -3.91
C LEU A 93 2.74 1.88 -3.07
N ALA A 94 3.35 3.00 -3.44
CA ALA A 94 3.19 4.26 -2.75
C ALA A 94 1.73 4.78 -2.83
N PHE A 95 1.08 4.65 -3.98
CA PHE A 95 -0.35 4.96 -4.12
C PHE A 95 -1.24 4.07 -3.26
N ALA A 96 -0.87 2.79 -3.06
CA ALA A 96 -1.61 1.92 -2.17
C ALA A 96 -1.48 2.35 -0.69
N VAL A 97 -0.29 2.82 -0.26
CA VAL A 97 -0.10 3.43 1.07
C VAL A 97 -0.94 4.69 1.21
N LEU A 98 -0.96 5.53 0.17
CA LEU A 98 -1.72 6.77 0.14
C LEU A 98 -3.23 6.53 0.19
N ASP A 99 -3.72 5.51 -0.51
CA ASP A 99 -5.12 5.11 -0.48
C ASP A 99 -5.57 4.71 0.94
N GLU A 100 -4.75 3.99 1.70
CA GLU A 100 -5.05 3.69 3.10
C GLU A 100 -5.08 4.94 3.99
N ASN A 101 -4.22 5.94 3.73
CA ASN A 101 -4.26 7.21 4.44
C ASN A 101 -5.57 7.96 4.14
N VAL A 102 -5.98 7.98 2.85
CA VAL A 102 -7.26 8.59 2.45
C VAL A 102 -8.45 7.86 3.09
N GLN A 103 -8.42 6.52 3.17
CA GLN A 103 -9.45 5.75 3.87
C GLN A 103 -9.54 6.13 5.37
N GLN A 104 -8.43 6.45 6.03
CA GLN A 104 -8.47 6.94 7.41
C GLN A 104 -9.11 8.34 7.50
N ILE A 105 -8.83 9.21 6.54
CA ILE A 105 -9.46 10.54 6.45
C ILE A 105 -10.97 10.39 6.21
N GLU A 106 -11.39 9.48 5.33
CA GLU A 106 -12.80 9.17 5.07
C GLU A 106 -13.52 8.67 6.32
N ARG A 107 -12.89 7.76 7.08
CA ARG A 107 -13.42 7.27 8.36
C ARG A 107 -13.57 8.40 9.36
N ALA A 108 -12.56 9.23 9.54
CA ALA A 108 -12.63 10.39 10.43
C ALA A 108 -13.77 11.35 10.06
N GLY A 109 -14.02 11.53 8.76
CA GLY A 109 -15.15 12.36 8.28
C GLY A 109 -16.52 11.68 8.32
N ALA A 110 -16.57 10.38 8.60
CA ALA A 110 -17.80 9.61 8.76
C ALA A 110 -18.18 9.39 10.25
N GLU A 111 -17.31 9.71 11.19
CA GLU A 111 -17.59 9.57 12.62
C GLU A 111 -18.75 10.47 13.05
N PRO A 112 -19.58 10.04 14.03
CA PRO A 112 -20.57 10.90 14.64
C PRO A 112 -19.90 12.15 15.27
N GLY A 113 -20.33 13.34 14.86
CA GLY A 113 -19.71 14.59 15.32
C GLY A 113 -18.42 14.98 14.61
N ALA A 114 -18.13 14.36 13.46
CA ALA A 114 -17.00 14.75 12.60
C ALA A 114 -17.02 16.27 12.36
N SER A 115 -15.85 16.87 12.43
CA SER A 115 -15.66 18.31 12.22
C SER A 115 -14.48 18.59 11.32
N LEU A 116 -14.50 19.71 10.61
CA LEU A 116 -13.38 20.12 9.75
C LEU A 116 -12.04 20.07 10.50
N LYS A 117 -11.97 20.66 11.72
CA LYS A 117 -10.74 20.65 12.50
C LYS A 117 -10.27 19.25 12.87
N GLY A 118 -11.18 18.32 13.18
CA GLY A 118 -10.85 16.93 13.49
C GLY A 118 -10.27 16.21 12.27
N VAL A 119 -10.91 16.35 11.12
CA VAL A 119 -10.42 15.78 9.85
C VAL A 119 -9.06 16.37 9.46
N LEU A 120 -8.88 17.69 9.61
CA LEU A 120 -7.58 18.34 9.35
C LEU A 120 -6.49 17.86 10.31
N GLY A 121 -6.83 17.48 11.55
CA GLY A 121 -5.91 16.82 12.47
C GLY A 121 -5.37 15.51 11.91
N VAL A 122 -6.24 14.65 11.37
CA VAL A 122 -5.86 13.38 10.72
C VAL A 122 -5.04 13.64 9.45
N VAL A 123 -5.46 14.57 8.60
CA VAL A 123 -4.70 14.97 7.40
C VAL A 123 -3.28 15.39 7.77
N THR A 124 -3.17 16.31 8.75
CA THR A 124 -1.89 16.84 9.20
C THR A 124 -1.00 15.76 9.82
N TRP A 125 -1.59 14.82 10.56
CA TRP A 125 -0.86 13.67 11.10
C TRP A 125 -0.20 12.86 9.98
N HIS A 126 -0.93 12.58 8.88
CA HIS A 126 -0.37 11.87 7.73
C HIS A 126 0.72 12.69 7.02
N LEU A 127 0.52 13.99 6.82
CA LEU A 127 1.51 14.87 6.19
C LEU A 127 2.83 14.90 6.95
N THR A 128 2.77 14.88 8.28
CA THR A 128 3.96 14.99 9.13
C THR A 128 4.68 13.66 9.35
N ARG A 129 4.01 12.53 9.15
CA ARG A 129 4.56 11.16 9.33
C ARG A 129 5.05 10.51 8.05
N SER A 130 4.63 11.00 6.87
CA SER A 130 4.99 10.40 5.60
C SER A 130 5.56 11.42 4.62
N THR A 131 6.89 11.55 4.59
CA THR A 131 7.57 12.38 3.57
C THR A 131 7.32 11.85 2.16
N ALA A 132 7.21 10.53 2.00
CA ALA A 132 6.87 9.90 0.73
C ALA A 132 5.51 10.33 0.16
N PHE A 133 4.56 10.69 1.02
CA PHE A 133 3.27 11.24 0.61
C PHE A 133 3.45 12.59 -0.12
N VAL A 134 4.24 13.48 0.49
CA VAL A 134 4.53 14.80 -0.09
C VAL A 134 5.30 14.67 -1.39
N ASP A 135 6.28 13.77 -1.43
CA ASP A 135 7.09 13.51 -2.63
C ASP A 135 6.26 12.92 -3.77
N LEU A 136 5.35 12.00 -3.47
CA LEU A 136 4.46 11.40 -4.47
C LEU A 136 3.52 12.44 -5.10
N LEU A 137 2.95 13.33 -4.30
CA LEU A 137 2.11 14.43 -4.78
C LEU A 137 2.89 15.38 -5.68
N ARG A 138 4.15 15.67 -5.35
CA ARG A 138 5.02 16.54 -6.18
C ARG A 138 5.39 15.90 -7.52
N VAL A 139 5.65 14.59 -7.54
CA VAL A 139 6.15 13.88 -8.73
C VAL A 139 5.02 13.42 -9.66
N ARG A 140 3.86 13.06 -9.11
CA ARG A 140 2.76 12.42 -9.84
C ARG A 140 1.39 13.07 -9.57
N GLY A 141 1.35 14.30 -9.05
CA GLY A 141 0.12 14.99 -8.67
C GLY A 141 -0.89 15.18 -9.81
N ASP A 142 -0.44 15.20 -11.07
CA ASP A 142 -1.29 15.34 -12.25
C ASP A 142 -1.87 14.02 -12.79
N GLY A 143 -1.50 12.87 -12.17
CA GLY A 143 -1.99 11.56 -12.59
C GLY A 143 -3.44 11.30 -12.17
N GLU A 144 -4.15 10.44 -12.91
CA GLU A 144 -5.54 10.06 -12.63
C GLU A 144 -5.74 9.51 -11.22
N GLN A 145 -4.81 8.67 -10.74
CA GLN A 145 -4.86 8.12 -9.39
C GLN A 145 -4.74 9.20 -8.31
N ALA A 146 -3.84 10.17 -8.50
CA ALA A 146 -3.68 11.28 -7.57
C ALA A 146 -4.93 12.17 -7.54
N ARG A 147 -5.52 12.46 -8.71
CA ARG A 147 -6.78 13.22 -8.81
C ARG A 147 -7.93 12.50 -8.10
N ALA A 148 -8.07 11.18 -8.29
CA ALA A 148 -9.12 10.40 -7.65
C ALA A 148 -8.98 10.45 -6.11
N LEU A 149 -7.77 10.30 -5.57
CA LEU A 149 -7.52 10.40 -4.13
C LEU A 149 -7.78 11.82 -3.60
N SER A 150 -7.35 12.85 -4.34
CA SER A 150 -7.59 14.25 -3.97
C SER A 150 -9.09 14.58 -3.94
N GLU A 151 -9.87 14.08 -4.89
CA GLU A 151 -11.32 14.27 -4.92
C GLU A 151 -12.02 13.60 -3.74
N ARG A 152 -11.56 12.43 -3.32
CA ARG A 152 -12.07 11.76 -2.11
C ARG A 152 -11.84 12.60 -0.87
N VAL A 153 -10.61 13.13 -0.67
CA VAL A 153 -10.30 14.04 0.44
C VAL A 153 -11.14 15.31 0.35
N ARG A 154 -11.24 15.94 -0.82
CA ARG A 154 -12.07 17.12 -1.05
C ARG A 154 -13.52 16.88 -0.65
N SER A 155 -14.09 15.74 -1.01
CA SER A 155 -15.45 15.36 -0.67
C SER A 155 -15.66 15.22 0.85
N VAL A 156 -14.67 14.67 1.58
CA VAL A 156 -14.71 14.62 3.04
C VAL A 156 -14.71 16.02 3.64
N LEU A 157 -13.78 16.86 3.19
CA LEU A 157 -13.67 18.25 3.67
C LEU A 157 -14.95 19.03 3.41
N ALA A 158 -15.56 18.89 2.22
CA ALA A 158 -16.82 19.53 1.88
C ALA A 158 -17.98 19.17 2.84
N ARG A 159 -18.05 17.88 3.24
CA ARG A 159 -19.08 17.43 4.19
C ARG A 159 -18.85 17.94 5.61
N CYS A 160 -17.59 18.14 5.99
CA CYS A 160 -17.22 18.59 7.34
C CYS A 160 -17.14 20.11 7.50
N LEU A 161 -17.30 20.86 6.39
CA LEU A 161 -17.36 22.33 6.42
C LEU A 161 -18.66 22.80 7.05
N PRO A 162 -18.62 23.66 8.07
CA PRO A 162 -19.83 24.28 8.62
C PRO A 162 -20.54 25.15 7.59
N ALA A 163 -21.86 25.24 7.67
CA ALA A 163 -22.63 26.16 6.85
C ALA A 163 -22.16 27.60 7.08
N GLY A 164 -21.93 28.34 6.00
CA GLY A 164 -21.42 29.71 6.08
C GLY A 164 -19.95 29.84 6.44
N HIS A 165 -19.18 28.76 6.40
CA HIS A 165 -17.74 28.84 6.58
C HIS A 165 -17.09 29.75 5.53
N ARG A 166 -16.09 30.57 5.91
CA ARG A 166 -15.41 31.54 5.02
C ARG A 166 -14.63 30.92 3.88
N LEU A 167 -14.18 29.66 4.05
CA LEU A 167 -13.43 28.91 3.04
C LEU A 167 -14.34 27.87 2.40
N SER A 168 -14.17 27.65 1.11
CA SER A 168 -14.73 26.51 0.36
C SER A 168 -13.89 25.25 0.58
N ALA A 169 -14.38 24.09 0.13
CA ALA A 169 -13.60 22.87 0.14
C ALA A 169 -12.32 22.98 -0.69
N ASP A 170 -12.38 23.70 -1.80
CA ASP A 170 -11.22 23.94 -2.68
C ASP A 170 -10.19 24.85 -2.02
N ASP A 171 -10.61 25.87 -1.26
CA ASP A 171 -9.70 26.71 -0.47
C ASP A 171 -9.00 25.88 0.61
N VAL A 172 -9.72 24.96 1.26
CA VAL A 172 -9.13 24.06 2.26
C VAL A 172 -8.17 23.08 1.61
N MET A 173 -8.47 22.54 0.42
CA MET A 173 -7.54 21.71 -0.34
C MET A 173 -6.27 22.48 -0.73
N LEU A 174 -6.40 23.74 -1.14
CA LEU A 174 -5.25 24.60 -1.39
C LEU A 174 -4.43 24.82 -0.11
N ALA A 175 -5.08 25.06 1.02
CA ALA A 175 -4.40 25.19 2.30
C ALA A 175 -3.66 23.90 2.69
N VAL A 176 -4.24 22.72 2.49
CA VAL A 176 -3.57 21.41 2.67
C VAL A 176 -2.32 21.32 1.78
N ALA A 177 -2.41 21.72 0.51
CA ALA A 177 -1.26 21.72 -0.40
C ALA A 177 -0.17 22.70 0.05
N MET A 178 -0.52 23.89 0.51
CA MET A 178 0.43 24.88 1.06
C MET A 178 1.14 24.34 2.31
N VAL A 179 0.39 23.77 3.26
CA VAL A 179 0.95 23.17 4.47
C VAL A 179 1.85 22.00 4.12
N SER A 180 1.45 21.12 3.20
CA SER A 180 2.28 19.99 2.76
C SER A 180 3.61 20.46 2.13
N GLY A 181 3.58 21.57 1.39
CA GLY A 181 4.77 22.21 0.82
C GLY A 181 5.71 22.82 1.87
N ALA A 182 5.15 23.30 2.99
CA ALA A 182 5.91 23.87 4.10
C ALA A 182 6.49 22.80 5.04
N VAL A 183 5.87 21.61 5.12
CA VAL A 183 6.30 20.54 6.05
C VAL A 183 7.69 20.06 5.70
N ALA A 184 8.65 20.42 6.55
CA ALA A 184 10.05 20.03 6.45
C ALA A 184 10.62 19.83 7.86
N GLY A 185 11.69 19.04 7.95
CA GLY A 185 12.39 18.78 9.20
C GLY A 185 12.76 17.30 9.37
N PRO A 186 13.88 17.01 10.05
CA PRO A 186 14.37 15.65 10.24
C PRO A 186 13.51 14.81 11.17
N THR A 187 12.78 15.43 12.10
CA THR A 187 11.93 14.72 13.06
C THR A 187 10.45 14.95 12.82
N ALA A 188 9.61 13.99 13.21
CA ALA A 188 8.16 14.14 13.17
C ALA A 188 7.70 15.36 14.00
N ALA A 189 8.30 15.59 15.17
CA ALA A 189 7.96 16.71 16.03
C ALA A 189 8.24 18.08 15.38
N GLU A 190 9.35 18.19 14.64
CA GLU A 190 9.65 19.43 13.90
C GLU A 190 8.67 19.64 12.75
N ARG A 191 8.35 18.58 11.99
CA ARG A 191 7.35 18.64 10.94
C ARG A 191 5.96 19.02 11.47
N GLU A 192 5.56 18.47 12.61
CA GLU A 192 4.29 18.84 13.30
C GLU A 192 4.29 20.31 13.69
N ARG A 193 5.36 20.80 14.29
CA ARG A 193 5.49 22.22 14.68
C ARG A 193 5.36 23.13 13.47
N VAL A 194 6.02 22.82 12.35
CA VAL A 194 5.94 23.59 11.11
C VAL A 194 4.53 23.54 10.52
N ALA A 195 3.91 22.37 10.48
CA ALA A 195 2.54 22.21 9.98
C ALA A 195 1.54 23.04 10.78
N LEU A 196 1.61 22.96 12.12
CA LEU A 196 0.72 23.74 13.00
C LEU A 196 0.92 25.25 12.85
N ALA A 197 2.17 25.71 12.72
CA ALA A 197 2.47 27.12 12.46
C ALA A 197 1.90 27.56 11.08
N ALA A 198 2.02 26.74 10.05
CA ALA A 198 1.45 27.04 8.74
C ALA A 198 -0.09 27.14 8.78
N TRP A 199 -0.77 26.21 9.47
CA TRP A 199 -2.22 26.29 9.68
C TRP A 199 -2.63 27.58 10.44
N GLN A 200 -1.88 27.93 11.49
CA GLN A 200 -2.13 29.16 12.25
C GLN A 200 -1.99 30.41 11.37
N LEU A 201 -0.98 30.49 10.51
CA LEU A 201 -0.80 31.59 9.56
C LEU A 201 -1.96 31.69 8.56
N LEU A 202 -2.52 30.56 8.15
CA LEU A 202 -3.71 30.51 7.27
C LEU A 202 -5.00 30.80 8.02
N GLY A 203 -4.96 30.93 9.37
CA GLY A 203 -6.11 31.15 10.23
C GLY A 203 -7.10 29.98 10.19
N VAL A 204 -6.60 28.75 10.05
CA VAL A 204 -7.39 27.51 10.03
C VAL A 204 -7.12 26.73 11.30
N GLU A 205 -8.18 26.41 12.04
CA GLU A 205 -8.06 25.57 13.24
C GLU A 205 -7.90 24.10 12.88
N VAL A 206 -6.95 23.44 13.56
CA VAL A 206 -6.67 22.01 13.41
C VAL A 206 -6.86 21.33 14.77
N GLY A 207 -7.50 20.19 14.77
CA GLY A 207 -7.69 19.35 15.95
C GLY A 207 -6.43 18.57 16.32
N PRO A 208 -6.53 17.66 17.30
CA PRO A 208 -5.42 16.83 17.72
C PRO A 208 -4.84 16.02 16.55
N LEU A 209 -3.51 16.00 16.45
CA LEU A 209 -2.80 15.21 15.43
C LEU A 209 -2.75 13.75 15.87
N ARG A 210 -3.62 12.94 15.30
CA ARG A 210 -3.72 11.49 15.58
C ARG A 210 -4.24 10.75 14.38
N PRO A 211 -3.89 9.44 14.20
CA PRO A 211 -4.54 8.62 13.21
C PRO A 211 -6.02 8.45 13.56
N CYS A 212 -6.84 8.18 12.56
CA CYS A 212 -8.17 7.63 12.81
C CYS A 212 -7.98 6.15 13.16
N GLU A 213 -8.29 5.77 14.40
CA GLU A 213 -8.19 4.38 14.84
C GLU A 213 -9.19 3.52 14.04
N ALA A 214 -8.74 2.36 13.55
CA ALA A 214 -9.65 1.39 12.99
C ALA A 214 -10.57 0.92 14.14
N VAL A 215 -11.89 1.02 13.95
CA VAL A 215 -12.84 0.29 14.80
C VAL A 215 -12.49 -1.19 14.61
N VAL A 216 -11.90 -1.79 15.63
CA VAL A 216 -11.71 -3.24 15.68
C VAL A 216 -13.08 -3.77 16.02
N ASP A 217 -13.83 -4.23 15.01
CA ASP A 217 -15.01 -5.04 15.23
C ASP A 217 -14.56 -6.30 15.98
N VAL A 218 -14.98 -6.38 17.26
CA VAL A 218 -14.76 -7.51 18.17
C VAL A 218 -15.76 -8.60 17.87
#